data_863e4a853211ed26c88f05301d642d58
#
_entry.id   863e4a853211ed26c88f05301d642d58
#
_cell.length_a   1.000
_cell.length_b   1.000
_cell.length_c   1.000
_cell.angle_alpha   90.00
_cell.angle_beta   90.00
_cell.angle_gamma   90.00
#
_symmetry.space_group_name_H-M   'P 1'
#
loop_
_entity.id
_entity.type
_entity.pdbx_description
1 polymer ?
#
loop_
_entity_poly.entity_id
_entity_poly.type
_entity_poly.pdbx_seq_one_letter_code
_entity_poly.pdbx_strand_id
1 'polypeptide(L)'
;DAIKLPYFRIGEFKKPKKNDIVVFNYPGDSVHTAIDRKDPYVKRCVAVGGDVVEMRAGNLYINGKPEVQMADAEVQRSYTIYTRSEIDIDYLWKNLAYLPITDEGETKDGLHYYQFQGLTKDLLAQIKAIPEFVKAEEVLGEKGKGAVSYYPVLDENGQYVNDGTGHALMSKKVDISQSIFPINKPWNQDWYGPLTIPKKGDVITITQENLTEYKKLITEFEGNILGRTRSEGQSGE
;
A
#
# COMPACT_ATOMS: atom_id res chain seq x y z
N ASP A 1 16.48 34.45 6.52
CA ASP A 1 15.18 34.43 5.82
C ASP A 1 15.43 34.26 4.33
N ALA A 2 15.01 33.13 3.76
CA ALA A 2 15.15 32.89 2.34
C ALA A 2 14.09 33.70 1.56
N ILE A 3 14.50 34.35 0.46
CA ILE A 3 13.60 35.04 -0.44
C ILE A 3 12.62 34.01 -1.03
N LYS A 4 11.33 34.16 -0.75
CA LYS A 4 10.29 33.32 -1.34
C LYS A 4 9.94 33.89 -2.72
N LEU A 5 10.41 33.27 -3.77
CA LEU A 5 9.96 33.58 -5.13
C LEU A 5 8.55 32.99 -5.35
N PRO A 6 7.68 33.68 -6.10
CA PRO A 6 6.37 33.13 -6.44
C PRO A 6 6.54 31.88 -7.30
N TYR A 7 5.87 30.79 -6.89
CA TYR A 7 5.82 29.56 -7.67
C TYR A 7 4.91 29.74 -8.89
N PHE A 8 5.41 29.42 -10.07
CA PHE A 8 4.61 29.39 -11.29
C PHE A 8 4.91 28.13 -12.09
N ARG A 9 3.91 27.63 -12.78
CA ARG A 9 4.04 26.49 -13.70
C ARG A 9 4.17 27.00 -15.13
N ILE A 10 5.19 26.54 -15.83
CA ILE A 10 5.33 26.77 -17.28
C ILE A 10 4.58 25.64 -17.97
N GLY A 11 3.38 25.93 -18.48
CA GLY A 11 2.56 25.11 -19.35
C GLY A 11 2.53 23.57 -19.17
N GLU A 12 1.50 22.94 -19.66
CA GLU A 12 1.45 21.46 -19.80
C GLU A 12 2.04 21.07 -21.15
N PHE A 13 3.28 20.56 -21.17
CA PHE A 13 3.90 20.08 -22.40
C PHE A 13 3.38 18.70 -22.83
N LYS A 14 2.99 17.86 -21.86
CA LYS A 14 2.49 16.50 -22.12
C LYS A 14 1.58 16.06 -20.97
N LYS A 15 0.47 15.44 -21.31
CA LYS A 15 -0.36 14.75 -20.31
C LYS A 15 0.20 13.36 -20.04
N PRO A 16 0.34 12.96 -18.77
CA PRO A 16 0.73 11.59 -18.43
C PRO A 16 -0.22 10.57 -19.09
N LYS A 17 0.36 9.52 -19.60
CA LYS A 17 -0.36 8.36 -20.15
C LYS A 17 -0.08 7.15 -19.29
N LYS A 18 -0.94 6.15 -19.38
CA LYS A 18 -0.70 4.84 -18.77
C LYS A 18 0.66 4.30 -19.24
N ASN A 19 1.41 3.75 -18.29
CA ASN A 19 2.78 3.24 -18.41
C ASN A 19 3.90 4.29 -18.50
N ASP A 20 3.60 5.58 -18.57
CA ASP A 20 4.65 6.60 -18.44
C ASP A 20 5.29 6.53 -17.04
N ILE A 21 6.61 6.72 -16.98
CA ILE A 21 7.31 6.97 -15.71
C ILE A 21 7.18 8.45 -15.42
N VAL A 22 6.58 8.79 -14.27
CA VAL A 22 6.30 10.17 -13.87
C VAL A 22 7.11 10.54 -12.64
N VAL A 23 7.60 11.76 -12.61
CA VAL A 23 8.24 12.37 -11.45
C VAL A 23 7.28 13.43 -10.91
N PHE A 24 7.00 13.36 -9.59
CA PHE A 24 6.11 14.32 -8.95
C PHE A 24 6.52 14.54 -7.50
N ASN A 25 6.18 15.71 -6.97
CA ASN A 25 6.40 16.01 -5.56
C ASN A 25 5.34 15.29 -4.73
N TYR A 26 5.77 14.53 -3.70
CA TYR A 26 4.87 13.69 -2.92
C TYR A 26 3.78 14.52 -2.22
N PRO A 27 2.51 14.34 -2.59
CA PRO A 27 1.42 15.15 -2.05
C PRO A 27 1.14 14.88 -0.57
N GLY A 28 1.56 13.72 -0.04
CA GLY A 28 1.44 13.35 1.37
C GLY A 28 2.48 13.99 2.28
N ASP A 29 3.50 14.66 1.74
CA ASP A 29 4.50 15.36 2.54
C ASP A 29 3.86 16.52 3.30
N SER A 30 3.70 16.34 4.62
CA SER A 30 3.13 17.32 5.54
C SER A 30 4.21 18.17 6.24
N VAL A 31 5.48 17.82 6.10
CA VAL A 31 6.62 18.53 6.70
C VAL A 31 6.97 19.77 5.88
N HIS A 32 6.96 19.61 4.56
CA HIS A 32 7.31 20.68 3.65
C HIS A 32 6.05 21.33 3.07
N THR A 33 5.81 22.57 3.42
CA THR A 33 4.63 23.34 2.94
C THR A 33 4.81 23.85 1.50
N ALA A 34 6.04 24.17 1.10
CA ALA A 34 6.34 24.62 -0.25
C ALA A 34 6.49 23.43 -1.22
N ILE A 35 5.83 23.50 -2.37
CA ILE A 35 5.80 22.40 -3.36
C ILE A 35 7.20 21.99 -3.83
N ASP A 36 8.08 22.96 -4.02
CA ASP A 36 9.47 22.78 -4.47
C ASP A 36 10.39 22.12 -3.42
N ARG A 37 9.92 22.01 -2.18
CA ARG A 37 10.64 21.36 -1.09
C ARG A 37 10.11 19.97 -0.75
N LYS A 38 8.97 19.58 -1.33
CA LYS A 38 8.40 18.24 -1.12
C LYS A 38 9.26 17.18 -1.78
N ASP A 39 9.34 16.01 -1.17
CA ASP A 39 10.11 14.88 -1.68
C ASP A 39 9.68 14.48 -3.09
N PRO A 40 10.62 14.42 -4.05
CA PRO A 40 10.31 13.96 -5.41
C PRO A 40 10.19 12.45 -5.45
N TYR A 41 9.07 11.96 -5.98
CA TYR A 41 8.81 10.55 -6.19
C TYR A 41 8.80 10.20 -7.67
N VAL A 42 9.37 9.04 -8.00
CA VAL A 42 9.33 8.44 -9.34
C VAL A 42 8.43 7.23 -9.30
N LYS A 43 7.35 7.23 -10.07
CA LYS A 43 6.40 6.10 -10.13
C LYS A 43 5.91 5.89 -11.55
N ARG A 44 5.51 4.65 -11.86
CA ARG A 44 4.83 4.33 -13.12
C ARG A 44 3.36 4.76 -13.02
N CYS A 45 2.86 5.48 -14.03
CA CYS A 45 1.45 5.83 -14.15
C CYS A 45 0.66 4.60 -14.59
N VAL A 46 -0.10 4.01 -13.68
CA VAL A 46 -0.89 2.78 -13.98
C VAL A 46 -2.29 3.08 -14.47
N ALA A 47 -2.83 4.28 -14.19
CA ALA A 47 -4.17 4.70 -14.59
C ALA A 47 -4.22 6.22 -14.79
N VAL A 48 -5.17 6.68 -15.55
CA VAL A 48 -5.41 8.11 -15.84
C VAL A 48 -6.84 8.51 -15.48
N GLY A 49 -7.15 9.80 -15.52
CA GLY A 49 -8.50 10.28 -15.22
C GLY A 49 -9.60 9.59 -16.04
N GLY A 50 -10.62 9.08 -15.37
CA GLY A 50 -11.71 8.28 -15.92
C GLY A 50 -11.54 6.77 -15.77
N ASP A 51 -10.34 6.30 -15.41
CA ASP A 51 -10.13 4.88 -15.16
C ASP A 51 -10.62 4.46 -13.77
N VAL A 52 -10.95 3.17 -13.63
CA VAL A 52 -11.24 2.51 -12.37
C VAL A 52 -10.07 1.58 -12.03
N VAL A 53 -9.45 1.82 -10.89
CA VAL A 53 -8.27 1.05 -10.40
C VAL A 53 -8.71 0.08 -9.32
N GLU A 54 -8.24 -1.16 -9.40
CA GLU A 54 -8.50 -2.18 -8.41
C GLU A 54 -7.31 -3.13 -8.28
N MET A 55 -7.02 -3.59 -7.04
CA MET A 55 -6.11 -4.71 -6.79
C MET A 55 -6.92 -5.91 -6.31
N ARG A 56 -6.69 -7.06 -6.89
CA ARG A 56 -7.29 -8.35 -6.52
C ARG A 56 -6.20 -9.38 -6.33
N ALA A 57 -6.00 -9.83 -5.11
CA ALA A 57 -4.92 -10.75 -4.75
C ALA A 57 -3.57 -10.30 -5.32
N GLY A 58 -3.20 -9.03 -5.06
CA GLY A 58 -1.94 -8.46 -5.53
C GLY A 58 -1.83 -8.20 -7.05
N ASN A 59 -2.90 -8.45 -7.83
CA ASN A 59 -2.92 -8.19 -9.27
C ASN A 59 -3.69 -6.92 -9.59
N LEU A 60 -3.11 -6.09 -10.46
CA LEU A 60 -3.72 -4.83 -10.89
C LEU A 60 -4.81 -5.07 -11.95
N TYR A 61 -5.95 -4.42 -11.76
CA TYR A 61 -7.06 -4.37 -12.71
C TYR A 61 -7.37 -2.91 -13.05
N ILE A 62 -7.54 -2.64 -14.33
CA ILE A 62 -7.97 -1.33 -14.83
C ILE A 62 -9.26 -1.52 -15.62
N ASN A 63 -10.31 -0.78 -15.22
CA ASN A 63 -11.64 -0.89 -15.81
C ASN A 63 -12.18 -2.34 -15.80
N GLY A 64 -11.90 -3.08 -14.72
CA GLY A 64 -12.33 -4.47 -14.52
C GLY A 64 -11.54 -5.52 -15.30
N LYS A 65 -10.55 -5.12 -16.09
CA LYS A 65 -9.68 -6.02 -16.85
C LYS A 65 -8.32 -6.16 -16.19
N PRO A 66 -7.75 -7.37 -16.13
CA PRO A 66 -6.41 -7.55 -15.59
C PRO A 66 -5.42 -6.75 -16.43
N GLU A 67 -4.54 -6.01 -15.76
CA GLU A 67 -3.49 -5.27 -16.43
C GLU A 67 -2.37 -6.24 -16.84
N VAL A 68 -2.05 -6.23 -18.12
CA VAL A 68 -0.92 -7.00 -18.64
C VAL A 68 0.35 -6.27 -18.21
N GLN A 69 1.18 -6.94 -17.43
CA GLN A 69 2.48 -6.39 -17.04
C GLN A 69 3.33 -6.18 -18.29
N MET A 70 4.03 -5.06 -18.33
CA MET A 70 5.01 -4.83 -19.38
C MET A 70 6.11 -5.91 -19.28
N ALA A 71 6.63 -6.34 -20.41
CA ALA A 71 7.62 -7.41 -20.47
C ALA A 71 8.90 -7.13 -19.67
N ASP A 72 9.21 -5.85 -19.47
CA ASP A 72 10.35 -5.35 -18.70
C ASP A 72 10.02 -4.99 -17.24
N ALA A 73 8.78 -5.23 -16.79
CA ALA A 73 8.38 -4.94 -15.42
C ALA A 73 8.63 -6.14 -14.51
N GLU A 74 9.62 -6.03 -13.65
CA GLU A 74 9.89 -7.01 -12.59
C GLU A 74 8.97 -6.74 -11.39
N VAL A 75 7.88 -7.51 -11.32
CA VAL A 75 6.98 -7.45 -10.16
C VAL A 75 7.56 -8.27 -9.03
N GLN A 76 7.71 -7.63 -7.89
CA GLN A 76 8.17 -8.25 -6.66
C GLN A 76 6.98 -8.66 -5.80
N ARG A 77 7.05 -9.86 -5.22
CA ARG A 77 6.02 -10.41 -4.34
C ARG A 77 6.64 -11.07 -3.12
N SER A 78 5.87 -11.19 -2.06
CA SER A 78 6.29 -11.88 -0.85
C SER A 78 5.83 -13.33 -0.88
N TYR A 79 6.70 -14.24 -0.44
CA TYR A 79 6.41 -15.67 -0.39
C TYR A 79 6.91 -16.29 0.91
N THR A 80 6.14 -17.24 1.43
CA THR A 80 6.64 -18.21 2.41
C THR A 80 7.14 -19.43 1.65
N ILE A 81 8.42 -19.71 1.78
CA ILE A 81 9.10 -20.85 1.18
C ILE A 81 9.24 -21.94 2.26
N TYR A 82 8.84 -23.16 1.92
CA TYR A 82 8.96 -24.32 2.81
C TYR A 82 10.02 -25.26 2.26
N THR A 83 10.88 -25.77 3.17
CA THR A 83 12.00 -26.66 2.83
C THR A 83 12.03 -27.87 3.77
N ARG A 84 12.66 -28.97 3.32
CA ARG A 84 12.79 -30.21 4.13
C ARG A 84 13.83 -30.09 5.22
N SER A 85 14.81 -29.27 5.00
CA SER A 85 15.89 -28.99 5.94
C SER A 85 16.24 -27.51 5.89
N GLU A 86 17.02 -27.08 6.87
CA GLU A 86 17.55 -25.72 6.89
C GLU A 86 18.30 -25.39 5.61
N ILE A 87 18.14 -24.18 5.11
CA ILE A 87 18.85 -23.69 3.91
C ILE A 87 19.99 -22.78 4.33
N ASP A 88 21.08 -22.84 3.56
CA ASP A 88 22.20 -21.91 3.72
C ASP A 88 21.79 -20.54 3.14
N ILE A 89 21.34 -19.64 4.02
CA ILE A 89 20.91 -18.30 3.65
C ILE A 89 22.08 -17.47 3.13
N ASP A 90 23.28 -17.65 3.66
CA ASP A 90 24.48 -16.96 3.17
C ASP A 90 24.80 -17.38 1.74
N TYR A 91 24.61 -18.65 1.42
CA TYR A 91 24.72 -19.15 0.05
C TYR A 91 23.70 -18.51 -0.88
N LEU A 92 22.42 -18.38 -0.45
CA LEU A 92 21.38 -17.70 -1.23
C LEU A 92 21.74 -16.23 -1.47
N TRP A 93 22.18 -15.52 -0.45
CA TRP A 93 22.56 -14.11 -0.58
C TRP A 93 23.74 -13.88 -1.52
N LYS A 94 24.72 -14.77 -1.50
CA LYS A 94 25.90 -14.67 -2.39
C LYS A 94 25.60 -15.01 -3.84
N ASN A 95 24.67 -15.91 -4.09
CA ASN A 95 24.44 -16.48 -5.42
C ASN A 95 23.16 -15.97 -6.12
N LEU A 96 22.17 -15.51 -5.37
CA LEU A 96 20.91 -15.04 -5.94
C LEU A 96 20.75 -13.51 -5.79
N ALA A 97 20.62 -13.03 -4.60
CA ALA A 97 20.57 -11.62 -4.22
C ALA A 97 20.43 -11.52 -2.70
N TYR A 98 20.70 -10.36 -2.12
CA TYR A 98 20.28 -10.09 -0.75
C TYR A 98 18.76 -10.02 -0.70
N LEU A 99 18.15 -11.06 -0.16
CA LEU A 99 16.68 -11.15 0.00
C LEU A 99 16.34 -10.99 1.48
N PRO A 100 15.59 -9.96 1.86
CA PRO A 100 15.18 -9.79 3.25
C PRO A 100 14.22 -10.92 3.66
N ILE A 101 14.63 -11.66 4.70
CA ILE A 101 13.78 -12.63 5.41
C ILE A 101 13.10 -11.87 6.54
N THR A 102 11.79 -11.94 6.59
CA THR A 102 10.98 -11.23 7.58
C THR A 102 10.46 -12.14 8.68
N ASP A 103 10.42 -13.43 8.42
CA ASP A 103 10.01 -14.45 9.38
C ASP A 103 10.60 -15.80 8.97
N GLU A 104 10.97 -16.63 9.96
CA GLU A 104 11.50 -17.98 9.76
C GLU A 104 11.18 -18.87 10.94
N GLY A 105 11.17 -20.17 10.71
CA GLY A 105 10.91 -21.14 11.78
C GLY A 105 10.67 -22.55 11.26
N GLU A 106 10.07 -23.37 12.11
CA GLU A 106 9.73 -24.75 11.81
C GLU A 106 8.23 -24.99 12.00
N THR A 107 7.62 -25.70 11.09
CA THR A 107 6.21 -26.10 11.18
C THR A 107 6.06 -27.33 12.08
N LYS A 108 4.84 -27.59 12.54
CA LYS A 108 4.53 -28.81 13.34
C LYS A 108 4.85 -30.12 12.63
N ASP A 109 4.88 -30.08 11.30
CA ASP A 109 5.18 -31.24 10.44
C ASP A 109 6.68 -31.36 10.11
N GLY A 110 7.54 -30.56 10.77
CA GLY A 110 9.00 -30.61 10.61
C GLY A 110 9.54 -29.99 9.33
N LEU A 111 8.77 -29.12 8.68
CA LEU A 111 9.29 -28.32 7.56
C LEU A 111 9.83 -27.01 8.10
N HIS A 112 10.99 -26.60 7.61
CA HIS A 112 11.47 -25.24 7.79
C HIS A 112 10.71 -24.28 6.88
N TYR A 113 10.44 -23.05 7.36
CA TYR A 113 9.83 -22.02 6.56
C TYR A 113 10.61 -20.70 6.64
N TYR A 114 10.61 -19.98 5.54
CA TYR A 114 11.26 -18.68 5.40
C TYR A 114 10.33 -17.74 4.63
N GLN A 115 10.00 -16.61 5.22
CA GLN A 115 9.20 -15.59 4.56
C GLN A 115 10.10 -14.55 3.91
N PHE A 116 10.13 -14.55 2.59
CA PHE A 116 10.88 -13.59 1.78
C PHE A 116 10.00 -12.46 1.30
N GLN A 117 10.55 -11.26 1.30
CA GLN A 117 9.95 -10.10 0.64
C GLN A 117 10.68 -9.76 -0.67
N GLY A 118 9.91 -9.30 -1.66
CA GLY A 118 10.50 -8.75 -2.88
C GLY A 118 11.02 -9.79 -3.87
N LEU A 119 10.52 -11.04 -3.87
CA LEU A 119 10.89 -12.03 -4.86
C LEU A 119 10.32 -11.68 -6.24
N THR A 120 11.20 -11.58 -7.23
CA THR A 120 10.81 -11.59 -8.64
C THR A 120 10.45 -13.01 -9.08
N LYS A 121 9.82 -13.13 -10.25
CA LYS A 121 9.50 -14.45 -10.84
C LYS A 121 10.76 -15.31 -11.05
N ASP A 122 11.86 -14.67 -11.47
CA ASP A 122 13.11 -15.38 -11.75
C ASP A 122 13.81 -15.82 -10.46
N LEU A 123 13.84 -14.97 -9.42
CA LEU A 123 14.35 -15.35 -8.10
C LEU A 123 13.53 -16.49 -7.48
N LEU A 124 12.21 -16.43 -7.58
CA LEU A 124 11.34 -17.50 -7.11
C LEU A 124 11.62 -18.82 -7.87
N ALA A 125 11.87 -18.76 -9.19
CA ALA A 125 12.21 -19.95 -9.97
C ALA A 125 13.56 -20.56 -9.53
N GLN A 126 14.55 -19.72 -9.22
CA GLN A 126 15.84 -20.17 -8.70
C GLN A 126 15.71 -20.81 -7.31
N ILE A 127 14.91 -20.21 -6.40
CA ILE A 127 14.63 -20.80 -5.09
C ILE A 127 13.91 -22.15 -5.23
N LYS A 128 12.96 -22.25 -6.16
CA LYS A 128 12.28 -23.53 -6.42
C LYS A 128 13.19 -24.63 -6.95
N ALA A 129 14.35 -24.29 -7.47
CA ALA A 129 15.34 -25.23 -7.97
C ALA A 129 16.30 -25.79 -6.92
N ILE A 130 16.28 -25.27 -5.68
CA ILE A 130 17.12 -25.81 -4.60
C ILE A 130 16.62 -27.22 -4.19
N PRO A 131 17.52 -28.14 -3.83
CA PRO A 131 17.14 -29.52 -3.49
C PRO A 131 16.20 -29.64 -2.29
N GLU A 132 16.29 -28.75 -1.35
CA GLU A 132 15.52 -28.70 -0.11
C GLU A 132 14.09 -28.21 -0.31
N PHE A 133 13.79 -27.56 -1.45
CA PHE A 133 12.50 -26.95 -1.71
C PHE A 133 11.33 -27.95 -1.65
N VAL A 134 10.24 -27.54 -0.98
CA VAL A 134 8.99 -28.31 -0.92
C VAL A 134 7.86 -27.56 -1.60
N LYS A 135 7.57 -26.34 -1.14
CA LYS A 135 6.50 -25.50 -1.70
C LYS A 135 6.76 -24.01 -1.45
N ALA A 136 6.05 -23.19 -2.20
CA ALA A 136 6.01 -21.74 -2.02
C ALA A 136 4.55 -21.29 -1.94
N GLU A 137 4.23 -20.44 -0.95
CA GLU A 137 2.92 -19.84 -0.78
C GLU A 137 3.06 -18.33 -0.84
N GLU A 138 2.27 -17.67 -1.70
CA GLU A 138 2.30 -16.22 -1.80
C GLU A 138 1.69 -15.60 -0.53
N VAL A 139 2.35 -14.61 0.04
CA VAL A 139 1.88 -13.89 1.23
C VAL A 139 1.01 -12.74 0.77
N LEU A 140 -0.28 -12.84 1.03
CA LEU A 140 -1.28 -11.83 0.69
C LEU A 140 -1.96 -11.29 1.94
N GLY A 141 -2.25 -10.01 1.92
CA GLY A 141 -3.13 -9.40 2.92
C GLY A 141 -4.52 -10.02 2.90
N GLU A 142 -5.20 -10.00 4.02
CA GLU A 142 -6.55 -10.54 4.12
C GLU A 142 -7.56 -9.61 3.45
N LYS A 143 -8.41 -10.16 2.56
CA LYS A 143 -9.44 -9.40 1.87
C LYS A 143 -10.44 -8.76 2.84
N GLY A 144 -10.75 -7.49 2.63
CA GLY A 144 -11.70 -6.75 3.46
C GLY A 144 -11.13 -6.30 4.81
N LYS A 145 -9.82 -6.46 5.01
CA LYS A 145 -9.12 -5.94 6.18
C LYS A 145 -8.08 -4.92 5.75
N GLY A 146 -8.21 -3.70 6.27
CA GLY A 146 -7.18 -2.67 6.14
C GLY A 146 -5.90 -3.09 6.87
N ALA A 147 -4.89 -2.24 6.79
CA ALA A 147 -3.67 -2.45 7.55
C ALA A 147 -3.98 -2.44 9.04
N VAL A 148 -3.49 -3.45 9.73
CA VAL A 148 -3.65 -3.58 11.18
C VAL A 148 -2.29 -3.89 11.80
N SER A 149 -2.05 -3.28 12.95
CA SER A 149 -0.91 -3.61 13.78
C SER A 149 -1.39 -4.22 15.10
N TYR A 150 -0.56 -5.07 15.66
CA TYR A 150 -0.80 -5.71 16.94
C TYR A 150 0.04 -5.01 17.99
N TYR A 151 -0.61 -4.58 19.07
CA TYR A 151 0.03 -3.90 20.19
C TYR A 151 -0.20 -4.71 21.46
N PRO A 152 0.82 -4.81 22.33
CA PRO A 152 0.62 -5.45 23.62
C PRO A 152 -0.38 -4.66 24.46
N VAL A 153 -1.28 -5.38 25.13
CA VAL A 153 -2.20 -4.79 26.10
C VAL A 153 -1.44 -4.50 27.38
N LEU A 154 -1.55 -3.24 27.85
CA LEU A 154 -0.97 -2.83 29.11
C LEU A 154 -2.10 -2.66 30.15
N ASP A 155 -1.81 -2.99 31.40
CA ASP A 155 -2.68 -2.74 32.55
C ASP A 155 -2.58 -1.26 33.01
N GLU A 156 -3.29 -0.91 34.09
CA GLU A 156 -3.31 0.42 34.67
C GLU A 156 -1.92 0.89 35.15
N ASN A 157 -1.01 -0.05 35.41
CA ASN A 157 0.35 0.22 35.87
C ASN A 157 1.38 0.24 34.71
N GLY A 158 0.92 0.06 33.45
CA GLY A 158 1.77 0.01 32.28
C GLY A 158 2.51 -1.33 32.10
N GLN A 159 2.08 -2.40 32.77
CA GLN A 159 2.63 -3.74 32.62
C GLN A 159 1.87 -4.55 31.57
N TYR A 160 2.58 -5.49 30.91
CA TYR A 160 1.96 -6.34 29.91
C TYR A 160 0.93 -7.28 30.56
N VAL A 161 -0.29 -7.28 30.02
CA VAL A 161 -1.31 -8.27 30.37
C VAL A 161 -0.93 -9.58 29.71
N ASN A 162 -0.93 -10.68 30.50
CA ASN A 162 -0.62 -12.02 30.02
C ASN A 162 -1.87 -12.66 29.38
N ASP A 163 -1.71 -13.37 28.28
CA ASP A 163 -2.77 -14.10 27.57
C ASP A 163 -3.14 -15.46 28.22
N GLY A 164 -2.50 -15.79 29.34
CA GLY A 164 -2.67 -17.08 30.05
C GLY A 164 -1.69 -18.17 29.61
N THR A 165 -0.91 -17.94 28.55
CA THR A 165 0.11 -18.87 28.04
C THR A 165 1.54 -18.45 28.37
N GLY A 166 1.71 -17.29 29.00
CA GLY A 166 3.00 -16.68 29.30
C GLY A 166 3.42 -15.60 28.31
N HIS A 167 2.64 -15.34 27.27
CA HIS A 167 2.89 -14.28 26.32
C HIS A 167 2.04 -13.03 26.60
N ALA A 168 2.49 -11.90 26.11
CA ALA A 168 1.70 -10.66 26.19
C ALA A 168 0.42 -10.79 25.37
N LEU A 169 -0.72 -10.42 25.96
CA LEU A 169 -1.98 -10.33 25.25
C LEU A 169 -1.87 -9.22 24.19
N MET A 170 -2.16 -9.54 22.95
CA MET A 170 -2.06 -8.60 21.83
C MET A 170 -3.43 -8.04 21.46
N SER A 171 -3.55 -6.72 21.40
CA SER A 171 -4.72 -6.02 20.88
C SER A 171 -4.50 -5.63 19.43
N LYS A 172 -5.51 -5.89 18.60
CA LYS A 172 -5.52 -5.51 17.18
C LYS A 172 -6.09 -4.11 17.03
N LYS A 173 -5.34 -3.21 16.42
CA LYS A 173 -5.79 -1.83 16.10
C LYS A 173 -5.52 -1.55 14.63
N VAL A 174 -6.41 -0.74 14.02
CA VAL A 174 -6.10 -0.17 12.71
C VAL A 174 -4.94 0.79 12.88
N ASP A 175 -3.85 0.52 12.17
CA ASP A 175 -2.68 1.37 12.19
C ASP A 175 -2.76 2.35 11.02
N ILE A 176 -3.10 3.59 11.34
CA ILE A 176 -3.22 4.66 10.35
C ILE A 176 -1.90 4.89 9.61
N SER A 177 -0.76 4.67 10.27
CA SER A 177 0.56 4.82 9.64
C SER A 177 0.84 3.75 8.59
N GLN A 178 0.19 2.58 8.71
CA GLN A 178 0.27 1.45 7.79
C GLN A 178 -0.94 1.39 6.84
N SER A 179 -1.95 2.25 7.04
CA SER A 179 -3.17 2.21 6.26
C SER A 179 -2.94 2.77 4.86
N ILE A 180 -3.47 2.07 3.85
CA ILE A 180 -3.48 2.54 2.48
C ILE A 180 -4.61 3.56 2.31
N PHE A 181 -4.30 4.67 1.64
CA PHE A 181 -5.29 5.69 1.32
C PHE A 181 -6.36 5.17 0.32
N PRO A 182 -7.64 5.44 0.55
CA PRO A 182 -8.24 6.21 1.64
C PRO A 182 -8.40 5.36 2.92
N ILE A 183 -8.00 5.92 4.06
CA ILE A 183 -7.87 5.20 5.35
C ILE A 183 -9.20 4.70 5.96
N ASN A 184 -10.32 5.17 5.45
CA ASN A 184 -11.66 4.74 5.89
C ASN A 184 -12.19 3.52 5.14
N LYS A 185 -11.42 2.98 4.20
CA LYS A 185 -11.77 1.77 3.46
C LYS A 185 -11.02 0.56 4.02
N PRO A 186 -11.61 -0.63 4.00
CA PRO A 186 -10.95 -1.86 4.47
C PRO A 186 -10.03 -2.43 3.39
N TRP A 187 -9.16 -1.57 2.84
CA TRP A 187 -8.25 -1.90 1.75
C TRP A 187 -6.82 -2.08 2.23
N ASN A 188 -6.10 -2.97 1.57
CA ASN A 188 -4.68 -3.16 1.73
C ASN A 188 -4.00 -3.26 0.35
N GLN A 189 -2.69 -3.46 0.34
CA GLN A 189 -1.90 -3.49 -0.91
C GLN A 189 -2.35 -4.57 -1.90
N ASP A 190 -2.92 -5.69 -1.42
CA ASP A 190 -3.32 -6.83 -2.24
C ASP A 190 -4.80 -6.79 -2.61
N TRP A 191 -5.60 -6.06 -1.85
CA TRP A 191 -7.04 -5.90 -2.01
C TRP A 191 -7.43 -4.43 -1.90
N TYR A 192 -7.46 -3.76 -3.04
CA TYR A 192 -7.68 -2.32 -3.11
C TYR A 192 -8.76 -1.99 -4.13
N GLY A 193 -9.56 -0.98 -3.86
CA GLY A 193 -10.57 -0.48 -4.78
C GLY A 193 -11.89 -1.29 -4.75
N PRO A 194 -12.75 -1.06 -5.76
CA PRO A 194 -12.52 -0.18 -6.92
C PRO A 194 -12.45 1.30 -6.55
N LEU A 195 -11.48 2.02 -7.13
CA LEU A 195 -11.34 3.47 -7.02
C LEU A 195 -11.42 4.11 -8.40
N THR A 196 -12.38 5.01 -8.61
CA THR A 196 -12.48 5.78 -9.83
C THR A 196 -11.56 7.00 -9.76
N ILE A 197 -10.70 7.17 -10.75
CA ILE A 197 -9.82 8.34 -10.88
C ILE A 197 -10.63 9.46 -11.53
N PRO A 198 -10.86 10.60 -10.85
CA PRO A 198 -11.59 11.72 -11.45
C PRO A 198 -10.85 12.28 -12.66
N LYS A 199 -11.60 12.66 -13.68
CA LYS A 199 -11.04 13.40 -14.83
C LYS A 199 -11.55 14.85 -14.85
N LYS A 200 -10.86 15.70 -15.56
CA LYS A 200 -11.25 17.09 -15.72
C LYS A 200 -12.67 17.21 -16.29
N GLY A 201 -13.52 17.94 -15.56
CA GLY A 201 -14.93 18.15 -15.91
C GLY A 201 -15.92 17.19 -15.27
N ASP A 202 -15.45 16.20 -14.53
CA ASP A 202 -16.34 15.34 -13.72
C ASP A 202 -16.96 16.16 -12.59
N VAL A 203 -18.24 15.90 -12.32
CA VAL A 203 -18.95 16.46 -11.16
C VAL A 203 -19.08 15.35 -10.13
N ILE A 204 -18.52 15.56 -8.95
CA ILE A 204 -18.51 14.58 -7.87
C ILE A 204 -19.33 15.12 -6.71
N THR A 205 -20.36 14.38 -6.31
CA THR A 205 -21.10 14.68 -5.08
C THR A 205 -20.29 14.19 -3.89
N ILE A 206 -19.90 15.09 -3.01
CA ILE A 206 -19.17 14.75 -1.79
C ILE A 206 -20.15 14.23 -0.75
N THR A 207 -19.89 13.02 -0.30
CA THR A 207 -20.62 12.32 0.76
C THR A 207 -19.69 12.04 1.94
N GLN A 208 -20.25 11.61 3.07
CA GLN A 208 -19.44 11.21 4.22
C GLN A 208 -18.54 10.00 3.91
N GLU A 209 -18.96 9.13 3.00
CA GLU A 209 -18.22 7.93 2.61
C GLU A 209 -17.01 8.24 1.74
N ASN A 210 -17.11 9.20 0.81
CA ASN A 210 -16.03 9.55 -0.12
C ASN A 210 -15.26 10.81 0.28
N LEU A 211 -15.66 11.47 1.36
CA LEU A 211 -14.98 12.69 1.83
C LEU A 211 -13.48 12.47 2.04
N THR A 212 -13.08 11.34 2.61
CA THR A 212 -11.67 11.02 2.86
C THR A 212 -10.87 10.96 1.56
N GLU A 213 -11.48 10.50 0.46
CA GLU A 213 -10.86 10.38 -0.85
C GLU A 213 -10.56 11.75 -1.48
N TYR A 214 -11.47 12.71 -1.30
CA TYR A 214 -11.41 14.00 -1.99
C TYR A 214 -10.99 15.18 -1.13
N LYS A 215 -11.08 15.06 0.20
CA LYS A 215 -10.84 16.17 1.14
C LYS A 215 -9.52 16.88 0.84
N LYS A 216 -8.42 16.14 0.76
CA LYS A 216 -7.08 16.70 0.56
C LYS A 216 -6.95 17.37 -0.81
N LEU A 217 -7.52 16.78 -1.85
CA LEU A 217 -7.56 17.36 -3.18
C LEU A 217 -8.27 18.74 -3.14
N ILE A 218 -9.45 18.79 -2.54
CA ILE A 218 -10.27 20.00 -2.48
C ILE A 218 -9.62 21.09 -1.62
N THR A 219 -9.09 20.74 -0.45
CA THR A 219 -8.63 21.75 0.51
C THR A 219 -7.19 22.19 0.30
N GLU A 220 -6.29 21.26 -0.05
CA GLU A 220 -4.86 21.57 -0.15
C GLU A 220 -4.41 21.88 -1.58
N PHE A 221 -5.01 21.22 -2.58
CA PHE A 221 -4.58 21.39 -3.97
C PHE A 221 -5.43 22.38 -4.74
N GLU A 222 -6.73 22.43 -4.47
CA GLU A 222 -7.64 23.39 -5.11
C GLU A 222 -7.89 24.64 -4.25
N GLY A 223 -7.47 24.62 -2.98
CA GLY A 223 -7.61 25.76 -2.07
C GLY A 223 -9.06 26.09 -1.65
N ASN A 224 -9.97 25.13 -1.82
CA ASN A 224 -11.37 25.30 -1.47
C ASN A 224 -11.63 25.00 0.01
N ILE A 225 -12.73 25.54 0.54
CA ILE A 225 -13.19 25.31 1.92
C ILE A 225 -14.36 24.33 1.88
N LEU A 226 -14.23 23.23 2.66
CA LEU A 226 -15.34 22.29 2.87
C LEU A 226 -16.28 22.80 3.95
N GLY A 227 -17.51 23.10 3.57
CA GLY A 227 -18.60 23.45 4.50
C GLY A 227 -19.59 22.30 4.68
N ARG A 228 -20.23 22.20 5.86
CA ARG A 228 -21.41 21.36 6.06
C ARG A 228 -22.66 22.13 5.64
N THR A 229 -23.39 21.64 4.67
CA THR A 229 -24.79 22.05 4.45
C THR A 229 -25.64 21.37 5.54
N ARG A 230 -26.20 22.13 6.49
CA ARG A 230 -27.31 21.63 7.30
C ARG A 230 -28.51 21.51 6.36
N SER A 231 -29.06 20.32 6.16
CA SER A 231 -30.44 20.19 5.72
C SER A 231 -31.31 20.79 6.82
N GLU A 232 -31.96 21.92 6.55
CA GLU A 232 -33.04 22.38 7.41
C GLU A 232 -34.10 21.28 7.43
N GLY A 233 -34.16 20.58 8.56
CA GLY A 233 -35.25 19.65 8.83
C GLY A 233 -36.53 20.47 8.81
N GLN A 234 -37.46 20.07 7.97
CA GLN A 234 -38.85 20.52 8.06
C GLN A 234 -39.32 20.35 9.50
N SER A 235 -39.49 21.47 10.20
CA SER A 235 -40.38 21.54 11.35
C SER A 235 -41.80 21.35 10.84
N GLY A 236 -42.24 20.11 10.82
CA GLY A 236 -43.67 19.79 10.68
C GLY A 236 -44.39 20.19 11.95
N GLU A 237 -45.43 20.88 11.78
CA GLU A 237 -46.47 21.24 12.76
C GLU A 237 -47.05 20.02 13.50
#